data_e1248875db294654d59a35746dc103e0
#
_entry.id   e1248875db294654d59a35746dc103e0
#
_cell.length_a   1.000
_cell.length_b   1.000
_cell.length_c   1.000
_cell.angle_alpha   90.00
_cell.angle_beta   90.00
_cell.angle_gamma   90.00
#
_symmetry.space_group_name_H-M   'P 1'
#
loop_
_entity.id
_entity.type
_entity.pdbx_description
1 polymer ?
#
loop_
_entity_poly.entity_id
_entity_poly.type
_entity_poly.pdbx_seq_one_letter_code
_entity_poly.pdbx_strand_id
1 'polypeptide(L)'
;MNGVGLDFHEHNQVNYINPASYSSVDSLTFLFDAGISGQISNFNENGVKKNAKNANLDYVVAAFRAFRHMGVSFGILPFSNVGYNYSVSGWVNEETKEDYYTNTYEGDEGFHQAYVGLGYMPVKGLSVGANISYLWGKYNRTVTNSYSNSYINSLSRNYSARVGSYKLDFGVQYTQRVSKKDWVTLGLTYSPKHNLGASADMYQVKTNAMDGSLDTTSFSIDKAFELPHMVGAGLMWNHAAQWKVGLDYTLQMWEDFEKLVNDRSEEHTS
;
A
#
# COMPACT_ATOMS: atom_id res chain seq x y z
N MET A 1 15.20 4.54 -6.08
CA MET A 1 14.51 5.36 -7.08
C MET A 1 13.26 5.95 -6.41
N ASN A 2 13.17 7.22 -6.21
CA ASN A 2 12.11 7.89 -5.42
C ASN A 2 10.71 7.82 -6.05
N GLY A 3 10.20 6.60 -6.32
CA GLY A 3 8.87 6.37 -6.87
C GLY A 3 8.79 6.36 -8.41
N VAL A 4 9.85 6.75 -9.14
CA VAL A 4 9.91 6.67 -10.61
C VAL A 4 10.34 5.27 -11.01
N GLY A 5 9.52 4.57 -11.78
CA GLY A 5 9.80 3.18 -12.15
C GLY A 5 9.02 2.65 -13.35
N LEU A 6 7.98 3.36 -13.82
CA LEU A 6 7.14 2.87 -14.92
C LEU A 6 7.92 2.74 -16.25
N ASP A 7 8.87 3.60 -16.44
CA ASP A 7 9.71 3.75 -17.63
C ASP A 7 11.16 3.24 -17.43
N PHE A 8 11.49 2.75 -16.22
CA PHE A 8 12.83 2.31 -15.88
C PHE A 8 13.14 0.94 -16.51
N HIS A 9 14.05 0.93 -17.49
CA HIS A 9 14.43 -0.23 -18.29
C HIS A 9 15.94 -0.45 -18.23
N GLU A 10 16.44 -1.02 -17.12
CA GLU A 10 17.86 -1.27 -16.89
C GLU A 10 18.15 -2.77 -16.80
N HIS A 11 19.36 -3.16 -17.21
CA HIS A 11 19.76 -4.56 -17.32
C HIS A 11 20.29 -5.15 -15.99
N ASN A 12 20.64 -4.29 -15.03
CA ASN A 12 21.33 -4.63 -13.78
C ASN A 12 20.52 -4.35 -12.53
N GLN A 13 19.23 -4.05 -12.65
CA GLN A 13 18.32 -3.80 -11.51
C GLN A 13 16.98 -4.47 -11.75
N VAL A 14 16.33 -4.88 -10.66
CA VAL A 14 14.98 -5.44 -10.70
C VAL A 14 13.97 -4.30 -10.57
N ASN A 15 13.16 -4.09 -11.59
CA ASN A 15 12.06 -3.14 -11.57
C ASN A 15 10.72 -3.88 -11.53
N TYR A 16 10.20 -4.11 -10.33
CA TYR A 16 8.92 -4.81 -10.13
C TYR A 16 7.69 -3.93 -10.39
N ILE A 17 7.86 -2.61 -10.58
CA ILE A 17 6.76 -1.66 -10.87
C ILE A 17 6.20 -1.88 -12.26
N ASN A 18 7.09 -2.10 -13.26
CA ASN A 18 6.68 -2.41 -14.62
C ASN A 18 7.28 -3.75 -15.07
N PRO A 19 6.47 -4.82 -15.18
CA PRO A 19 6.98 -6.15 -15.51
C PRO A 19 7.60 -6.27 -16.90
N ALA A 20 7.35 -5.35 -17.82
CA ALA A 20 8.00 -5.33 -19.13
C ALA A 20 9.53 -5.18 -19.02
N SER A 21 10.01 -4.56 -17.94
CA SER A 21 11.44 -4.32 -17.68
C SER A 21 12.25 -5.61 -17.51
N TYR A 22 11.64 -6.73 -17.12
CA TYR A 22 12.36 -7.98 -16.88
C TYR A 22 13.02 -8.53 -18.15
N SER A 23 12.50 -8.17 -19.32
CA SER A 23 13.09 -8.52 -20.63
C SER A 23 14.50 -7.95 -20.85
N SER A 24 14.89 -6.90 -20.08
CA SER A 24 16.19 -6.25 -20.17
C SER A 24 17.31 -6.94 -19.41
N VAL A 25 16.98 -7.87 -18.49
CA VAL A 25 17.99 -8.58 -17.66
C VAL A 25 19.02 -9.27 -18.55
N ASP A 26 20.29 -9.10 -18.21
CA ASP A 26 21.41 -9.66 -18.97
C ASP A 26 21.44 -11.19 -18.94
N SER A 27 22.04 -11.76 -19.99
CA SER A 27 22.26 -13.20 -20.10
C SER A 27 23.22 -13.68 -19.00
N LEU A 28 22.98 -14.87 -18.47
CA LEU A 28 23.82 -15.51 -17.44
C LEU A 28 23.92 -14.70 -16.14
N THR A 29 22.98 -13.80 -15.91
CA THR A 29 22.92 -12.96 -14.72
C THR A 29 21.74 -13.37 -13.85
N PHE A 30 21.99 -13.52 -12.57
CA PHE A 30 20.98 -13.61 -11.52
C PHE A 30 21.06 -12.34 -10.68
N LEU A 31 20.03 -11.52 -10.70
CA LEU A 31 19.92 -10.32 -9.89
C LEU A 31 19.21 -10.68 -8.59
N PHE A 32 19.77 -10.21 -7.48
CA PHE A 32 19.15 -10.27 -6.17
C PHE A 32 19.25 -8.89 -5.53
N ASP A 33 18.13 -8.39 -5.03
CA ASP A 33 18.06 -7.10 -4.36
C ASP A 33 17.17 -7.20 -3.13
N ALA A 34 17.62 -6.62 -2.02
CA ALA A 34 16.90 -6.59 -0.76
C ALA A 34 17.06 -5.23 -0.10
N GLY A 35 15.97 -4.66 0.37
CA GLY A 35 15.91 -3.39 1.08
C GLY A 35 15.51 -3.58 2.53
N ILE A 36 16.24 -2.91 3.42
CA ILE A 36 15.93 -2.82 4.84
C ILE A 36 15.95 -1.34 5.20
N SER A 37 14.92 -0.86 5.88
CA SER A 37 14.85 0.49 6.41
C SER A 37 14.85 0.49 7.93
N GLY A 38 15.50 1.51 8.51
CA GLY A 38 15.46 1.79 9.93
C GLY A 38 15.05 3.24 10.17
N GLN A 39 14.11 3.47 11.06
CA GLN A 39 13.66 4.79 11.43
C GLN A 39 13.85 5.01 12.94
N ILE A 40 14.47 6.14 13.30
CA ILE A 40 14.55 6.62 14.67
C ILE A 40 13.84 7.98 14.70
N SER A 41 12.72 8.04 15.38
CA SER A 41 11.93 9.27 15.53
C SER A 41 12.01 9.77 16.95
N ASN A 42 12.35 11.04 17.11
CA ASN A 42 12.38 11.73 18.41
C ASN A 42 11.24 12.76 18.41
N PHE A 43 10.26 12.53 19.24
CA PHE A 43 9.16 13.47 19.47
C PHE A 43 9.43 14.30 20.72
N ASN A 44 9.25 15.59 20.62
CA ASN A 44 9.33 16.50 21.77
C ASN A 44 8.13 17.44 21.72
N GLU A 45 7.20 17.24 22.63
CA GLU A 45 6.01 18.07 22.76
C GLU A 45 5.81 18.47 24.23
N ASN A 46 5.71 19.76 24.51
CA ASN A 46 5.53 20.31 25.85
C ASN A 46 6.51 19.78 26.91
N GLY A 47 7.78 19.54 26.51
CA GLY A 47 8.81 19.01 27.40
C GLY A 47 8.82 17.49 27.56
N VAL A 48 7.83 16.78 27.03
CA VAL A 48 7.78 15.32 27.01
C VAL A 48 8.52 14.80 25.77
N LYS A 49 9.57 14.01 25.99
CA LYS A 49 10.35 13.39 24.93
C LYS A 49 9.94 11.93 24.79
N LYS A 50 9.54 11.52 23.58
CA LYS A 50 9.31 10.12 23.21
C LYS A 50 10.20 9.73 22.03
N ASN A 51 10.84 8.57 22.13
CA ASN A 51 11.65 8.00 21.06
C ASN A 51 10.92 6.79 20.51
N ALA A 52 10.74 6.73 19.20
CA ALA A 52 10.26 5.55 18.50
C ALA A 52 11.38 5.02 17.61
N LYS A 53 11.56 3.71 17.62
CA LYS A 53 12.49 3.00 16.73
C LYS A 53 11.69 1.97 15.95
N ASN A 54 11.85 1.97 14.65
CA ASN A 54 11.23 1.00 13.77
C ASN A 54 12.26 0.46 12.79
N ALA A 55 12.15 -0.82 12.46
CA ALA A 55 12.96 -1.48 11.44
C ALA A 55 12.05 -2.35 10.59
N ASN A 56 12.10 -2.17 9.28
CA ASN A 56 11.26 -2.89 8.33
C ASN A 56 12.11 -3.53 7.25
N LEU A 57 11.66 -4.68 6.79
CA LEU A 57 12.11 -5.27 5.54
C LEU A 57 11.27 -4.63 4.41
N ASP A 58 11.92 -3.84 3.54
CA ASP A 58 11.21 -3.09 2.51
C ASP A 58 10.89 -3.96 1.29
N TYR A 59 11.82 -4.83 0.89
CA TYR A 59 11.60 -5.79 -0.18
C TYR A 59 12.70 -6.85 -0.25
N VAL A 60 12.35 -7.97 -0.87
CA VAL A 60 13.30 -8.98 -1.33
C VAL A 60 12.85 -9.41 -2.71
N VAL A 61 13.67 -9.16 -3.72
CA VAL A 61 13.34 -9.45 -5.11
C VAL A 61 14.51 -10.09 -5.83
N ALA A 62 14.20 -10.91 -6.81
CA ALA A 62 15.19 -11.52 -7.67
C ALA A 62 14.71 -11.53 -9.12
N ALA A 63 15.65 -11.50 -10.06
CA ALA A 63 15.36 -11.62 -11.48
C ALA A 63 16.48 -12.35 -12.22
N PHE A 64 16.11 -13.06 -13.27
CA PHE A 64 17.06 -13.74 -14.15
C PHE A 64 16.49 -13.83 -15.57
N ARG A 65 17.37 -13.97 -16.53
CA ARG A 65 16.97 -14.24 -17.92
C ARG A 65 16.71 -15.73 -18.10
N ALA A 66 15.44 -16.10 -18.36
CA ALA A 66 15.04 -17.49 -18.60
C ALA A 66 15.35 -17.95 -20.04
N PHE A 67 15.05 -17.10 -21.02
CA PHE A 67 15.30 -17.37 -22.44
C PHE A 67 15.76 -16.09 -23.16
N ARG A 68 16.11 -16.22 -24.45
CA ARG A 68 16.43 -15.05 -25.27
C ARG A 68 15.25 -14.08 -25.30
N HIS A 69 15.50 -12.82 -24.91
CA HIS A 69 14.50 -11.74 -24.83
C HIS A 69 13.40 -11.94 -23.78
N MET A 70 13.55 -12.91 -22.86
CA MET A 70 12.58 -13.19 -21.83
C MET A 70 13.24 -13.26 -20.45
N GLY A 71 12.78 -12.41 -19.54
CA GLY A 71 13.19 -12.40 -18.14
C GLY A 71 12.06 -12.81 -17.22
N VAL A 72 12.47 -13.35 -16.07
CA VAL A 72 11.59 -13.73 -14.96
C VAL A 72 12.00 -12.95 -13.74
N SER A 73 11.03 -12.48 -12.97
CA SER A 73 11.26 -11.88 -11.66
C SER A 73 10.29 -12.44 -10.63
N PHE A 74 10.75 -12.52 -9.39
CA PHE A 74 9.90 -12.92 -8.27
C PHE A 74 10.39 -12.26 -6.99
N GLY A 75 9.50 -12.15 -6.01
CA GLY A 75 9.88 -11.54 -4.75
C GLY A 75 8.74 -11.35 -3.78
N ILE A 76 9.08 -10.76 -2.63
CA ILE A 76 8.15 -10.39 -1.57
C ILE A 76 8.31 -8.90 -1.30
N LEU A 77 7.18 -8.21 -1.25
CA LEU A 77 7.08 -6.77 -1.05
C LEU A 77 6.02 -6.45 0.00
N PRO A 78 6.16 -5.43 0.83
CA PRO A 78 5.03 -4.84 1.53
C PRO A 78 4.10 -4.20 0.50
N PHE A 79 2.80 -4.45 0.64
CA PHE A 79 1.78 -3.81 -0.18
C PHE A 79 1.23 -2.56 0.51
N SER A 80 0.97 -2.67 1.80
CA SER A 80 0.59 -1.55 2.67
C SER A 80 1.13 -1.78 4.07
N ASN A 81 1.35 -0.70 4.79
CA ASN A 81 1.75 -0.74 6.20
C ASN A 81 0.91 0.29 6.95
N VAL A 82 0.31 -0.12 8.04
CA VAL A 82 -0.45 0.74 8.94
C VAL A 82 0.20 0.67 10.31
N GLY A 83 0.58 1.81 10.86
CA GLY A 83 1.20 1.89 12.17
C GLY A 83 1.00 3.27 12.77
N TYR A 84 -0.07 3.45 13.54
CA TYR A 84 -0.30 4.68 14.30
C TYR A 84 -0.96 4.39 15.64
N ASN A 85 -0.59 5.17 16.64
CA ASN A 85 -1.23 5.20 17.94
C ASN A 85 -1.13 6.62 18.49
N TYR A 86 -2.24 7.31 18.52
CA TYR A 86 -2.32 8.64 19.06
C TYR A 86 -3.65 8.90 19.76
N SER A 87 -3.65 9.84 20.69
CA SER A 87 -4.84 10.24 21.43
C SER A 87 -5.08 11.74 21.29
N VAL A 88 -6.35 12.10 21.21
CA VAL A 88 -6.81 13.49 21.22
C VAL A 88 -7.73 13.64 22.42
N SER A 89 -7.44 14.59 23.29
CA SER A 89 -8.24 14.90 24.48
C SER A 89 -8.78 16.31 24.40
N GLY A 90 -9.98 16.50 24.91
CA GLY A 90 -10.63 17.81 24.97
C GLY A 90 -11.64 17.86 26.12
N TRP A 91 -12.14 19.02 26.44
CA TRP A 91 -13.17 19.19 27.43
C TRP A 91 -14.54 18.89 26.85
N VAL A 92 -15.41 18.21 27.59
CA VAL A 92 -16.80 17.92 27.19
C VAL A 92 -17.59 19.25 27.15
N ASN A 93 -17.29 20.12 28.11
CA ASN A 93 -17.80 21.49 28.12
C ASN A 93 -16.60 22.46 28.28
N GLU A 94 -16.36 23.26 27.24
CA GLU A 94 -15.26 24.22 27.19
C GLU A 94 -15.36 25.34 28.26
N GLU A 95 -16.59 25.65 28.73
CA GLU A 95 -16.83 26.71 29.69
C GLU A 95 -16.58 26.23 31.14
N THR A 96 -17.11 25.07 31.52
CA THR A 96 -17.00 24.55 32.89
C THR A 96 -15.72 23.77 33.15
N LYS A 97 -15.15 23.15 32.10
CA LYS A 97 -13.93 22.31 32.17
C LYS A 97 -14.00 21.21 33.24
N GLU A 98 -15.20 20.72 33.55
CA GLU A 98 -15.40 19.71 34.59
C GLU A 98 -15.06 18.29 34.11
N ASP A 99 -15.45 17.94 32.87
CA ASP A 99 -15.25 16.64 32.29
C ASP A 99 -14.40 16.74 31.01
N TYR A 100 -13.50 15.78 30.83
CA TYR A 100 -12.77 15.66 29.60
C TYR A 100 -12.99 14.31 28.92
N TYR A 101 -12.85 14.30 27.61
CA TYR A 101 -12.85 13.08 26.80
C TYR A 101 -11.46 12.80 26.24
N THR A 102 -11.19 11.56 26.01
CA THR A 102 -10.00 11.11 25.28
C THR A 102 -10.43 10.14 24.19
N ASN A 103 -10.10 10.49 22.95
CA ASN A 103 -10.28 9.63 21.80
C ASN A 103 -8.91 9.05 21.44
N THR A 104 -8.77 7.73 21.54
CA THR A 104 -7.55 7.01 21.14
C THR A 104 -7.78 6.32 19.81
N TYR A 105 -6.86 6.52 18.90
CA TYR A 105 -6.84 5.95 17.55
C TYR A 105 -5.62 5.06 17.41
N GLU A 106 -5.85 3.79 17.15
CA GLU A 106 -4.80 2.80 16.92
C GLU A 106 -5.04 2.13 15.59
N GLY A 107 -3.97 1.93 14.85
CA GLY A 107 -3.99 1.12 13.64
C GLY A 107 -2.68 0.37 13.55
N ASP A 108 -2.74 -0.90 13.24
CA ASP A 108 -1.57 -1.76 13.13
C ASP A 108 -1.73 -2.80 12.02
N GLU A 109 -0.62 -3.50 11.76
CA GLU A 109 -0.44 -4.51 10.72
C GLU A 109 -0.40 -3.91 9.30
N GLY A 110 -0.75 -4.71 8.28
CA GLY A 110 -0.71 -4.32 6.88
C GLY A 110 -0.75 -5.53 5.96
N PHE A 111 -0.60 -5.27 4.67
CA PHE A 111 -0.65 -6.30 3.65
C PHE A 111 0.72 -6.48 3.01
N HIS A 112 1.03 -7.73 2.69
CA HIS A 112 2.22 -8.14 1.97
C HIS A 112 1.82 -8.76 0.64
N GLN A 113 2.73 -8.76 -0.31
CA GLN A 113 2.55 -9.47 -1.57
C GLN A 113 3.79 -10.29 -1.92
N ALA A 114 3.57 -11.51 -2.41
CA ALA A 114 4.56 -12.28 -3.12
C ALA A 114 4.17 -12.27 -4.60
N TYR A 115 5.12 -12.02 -5.49
CA TYR A 115 4.85 -11.98 -6.92
C TYR A 115 5.79 -12.88 -7.71
N VAL A 116 5.30 -13.30 -8.85
CA VAL A 116 6.08 -13.88 -9.94
C VAL A 116 5.68 -13.14 -11.21
N GLY A 117 6.66 -12.75 -12.01
CA GLY A 117 6.44 -12.00 -13.22
C GLY A 117 7.32 -12.45 -14.38
N LEU A 118 6.80 -12.18 -15.58
CA LEU A 118 7.45 -12.45 -16.85
C LEU A 118 7.53 -11.16 -17.67
N GLY A 119 8.68 -10.93 -18.30
CA GLY A 119 8.86 -9.86 -19.27
C GLY A 119 9.42 -10.43 -20.58
N TYR A 120 8.87 -10.01 -21.70
CA TYR A 120 9.27 -10.47 -23.02
C TYR A 120 9.42 -9.31 -24.00
N MET A 121 10.47 -9.34 -24.80
CA MET A 121 10.74 -8.38 -25.86
C MET A 121 10.46 -9.01 -27.25
N PRO A 122 9.24 -8.88 -27.80
CA PRO A 122 8.87 -9.48 -29.08
C PRO A 122 9.64 -8.87 -30.26
N VAL A 123 9.85 -7.56 -30.22
CA VAL A 123 10.62 -6.82 -31.21
C VAL A 123 11.58 -5.85 -30.51
N LYS A 124 12.66 -5.50 -31.18
CA LYS A 124 13.67 -4.61 -30.61
C LYS A 124 13.04 -3.29 -30.14
N GLY A 125 13.24 -2.98 -28.86
CA GLY A 125 12.76 -1.77 -28.24
C GLY A 125 11.36 -1.86 -27.63
N LEU A 126 10.52 -2.85 -28.01
CA LEU A 126 9.19 -3.06 -27.42
C LEU A 126 9.24 -4.24 -26.46
N SER A 127 8.90 -4.01 -25.20
CA SER A 127 8.80 -5.02 -24.14
C SER A 127 7.39 -5.05 -23.57
N VAL A 128 6.91 -6.25 -23.29
CA VAL A 128 5.63 -6.52 -22.62
C VAL A 128 5.87 -7.42 -21.42
N GLY A 129 5.04 -7.31 -20.40
CA GLY A 129 5.18 -8.15 -19.22
C GLY A 129 3.92 -8.24 -18.39
N ALA A 130 3.91 -9.21 -17.49
CA ALA A 130 2.84 -9.40 -16.54
C ALA A 130 3.38 -9.95 -15.21
N ASN A 131 2.78 -9.50 -14.11
CA ASN A 131 2.94 -10.05 -12.77
C ASN A 131 1.63 -10.69 -12.31
N ILE A 132 1.76 -11.81 -11.64
CA ILE A 132 0.74 -12.35 -10.75
C ILE A 132 1.28 -12.27 -9.32
N SER A 133 0.50 -11.70 -8.42
CA SER A 133 0.86 -11.55 -7.01
C SER A 133 -0.19 -12.21 -6.13
N TYR A 134 0.25 -12.80 -5.03
CA TYR A 134 -0.61 -13.18 -3.93
C TYR A 134 -0.49 -12.14 -2.82
N LEU A 135 -1.63 -11.58 -2.42
CA LEU A 135 -1.75 -10.59 -1.34
C LEU A 135 -2.23 -11.30 -0.08
N TRP A 136 -1.56 -11.04 1.04
CA TRP A 136 -2.01 -11.55 2.35
C TRP A 136 -1.71 -10.54 3.45
N GLY A 137 -2.44 -10.64 4.54
CA GLY A 137 -2.23 -9.83 5.73
C GLY A 137 -3.51 -9.57 6.51
N LYS A 138 -3.36 -8.71 7.50
CA LYS A 138 -4.44 -8.24 8.36
C LYS A 138 -4.40 -6.71 8.42
N TYR A 139 -5.53 -6.17 8.76
CA TYR A 139 -5.72 -4.76 9.08
C TYR A 139 -6.55 -4.66 10.34
N ASN A 140 -6.00 -4.01 11.36
CA ASN A 140 -6.71 -3.72 12.59
C ASN A 140 -6.76 -2.21 12.80
N ARG A 141 -7.93 -1.72 13.19
CA ARG A 141 -8.14 -0.35 13.59
C ARG A 141 -9.02 -0.32 14.82
N THR A 142 -8.53 0.30 15.87
CA THR A 142 -9.29 0.51 17.11
C THR A 142 -9.51 2.00 17.34
N VAL A 143 -10.74 2.36 17.65
CA VAL A 143 -11.11 3.71 18.08
C VAL A 143 -11.78 3.60 19.43
N THR A 144 -11.13 4.16 20.44
CA THR A 144 -11.65 4.14 21.82
C THR A 144 -12.00 5.55 22.27
N ASN A 145 -13.24 5.75 22.69
CA ASN A 145 -13.72 6.97 23.30
C ASN A 145 -13.87 6.72 24.80
N SER A 146 -13.16 7.47 25.61
CA SER A 146 -13.23 7.42 27.08
C SER A 146 -13.51 8.81 27.67
N TYR A 147 -14.13 8.84 28.83
CA TYR A 147 -14.51 10.05 29.52
C TYR A 147 -14.01 10.03 30.96
N SER A 148 -13.68 11.22 31.51
CA SER A 148 -13.31 11.36 32.92
C SER A 148 -14.49 11.17 33.85
N ASN A 149 -15.69 11.42 33.36
CA ASN A 149 -16.93 11.25 34.11
C ASN A 149 -17.31 9.78 34.25
N SER A 150 -17.41 9.30 35.47
CA SER A 150 -17.75 7.92 35.80
C SER A 150 -19.20 7.52 35.49
N TYR A 151 -20.04 8.45 35.06
CA TYR A 151 -21.41 8.18 34.61
C TYR A 151 -21.54 8.04 33.09
N ILE A 152 -20.47 8.35 32.34
CA ILE A 152 -20.46 8.26 30.88
C ILE A 152 -19.74 6.99 30.45
N ASN A 153 -20.45 6.15 29.75
CA ASN A 153 -19.91 4.89 29.24
C ASN A 153 -18.81 5.12 28.21
N SER A 154 -17.76 4.34 28.28
CA SER A 154 -16.74 4.31 27.23
C SER A 154 -17.18 3.43 26.07
N LEU A 155 -16.68 3.75 24.88
CA LEU A 155 -16.99 3.05 23.63
C LEU A 155 -15.70 2.69 22.90
N SER A 156 -15.51 1.41 22.64
CA SER A 156 -14.42 0.93 21.80
C SER A 156 -14.97 0.29 20.53
N ARG A 157 -14.49 0.74 19.37
CA ARG A 157 -14.80 0.17 18.06
C ARG A 157 -13.54 -0.43 17.49
N ASN A 158 -13.58 -1.74 17.29
CA ASN A 158 -12.48 -2.50 16.72
C ASN A 158 -12.89 -2.99 15.32
N TYR A 159 -12.13 -2.61 14.31
CA TYR A 159 -12.29 -3.06 12.95
C TYR A 159 -11.14 -4.00 12.63
N SER A 160 -11.45 -5.22 12.26
CA SER A 160 -10.45 -6.22 11.88
C SER A 160 -10.82 -6.81 10.54
N ALA A 161 -9.85 -6.85 9.63
CA ALA A 161 -10.04 -7.50 8.34
C ALA A 161 -8.82 -8.33 7.98
N ARG A 162 -9.07 -9.49 7.39
CA ARG A 162 -8.03 -10.39 6.87
C ARG A 162 -8.18 -10.52 5.36
N VAL A 163 -7.09 -10.32 4.65
CA VAL A 163 -7.02 -10.44 3.19
C VAL A 163 -6.19 -11.65 2.81
N GLY A 164 -6.67 -12.42 1.84
CA GLY A 164 -5.94 -13.47 1.14
C GLY A 164 -6.46 -13.54 -0.29
N SER A 165 -5.80 -12.87 -1.24
CA SER A 165 -6.28 -12.70 -2.60
C SER A 165 -5.14 -12.57 -3.60
N TYR A 166 -5.47 -12.45 -4.87
CA TYR A 166 -4.48 -12.24 -5.93
C TYR A 166 -4.58 -10.82 -6.52
N LYS A 167 -3.53 -10.42 -7.22
CA LYS A 167 -3.45 -9.17 -7.98
C LYS A 167 -2.72 -9.44 -9.29
N LEU A 168 -3.18 -8.79 -10.36
CA LEU A 168 -2.54 -8.86 -11.68
C LEU A 168 -2.03 -7.48 -12.06
N ASP A 169 -0.82 -7.42 -12.64
CA ASP A 169 -0.25 -6.22 -13.21
C ASP A 169 0.28 -6.51 -14.61
N PHE A 170 -0.03 -5.66 -15.55
CA PHE A 170 0.46 -5.70 -16.92
C PHE A 170 1.34 -4.50 -17.19
N GLY A 171 2.36 -4.70 -18.00
CA GLY A 171 3.30 -3.65 -18.35
C GLY A 171 3.70 -3.67 -19.82
N VAL A 172 3.92 -2.49 -20.35
CA VAL A 172 4.49 -2.28 -21.70
C VAL A 172 5.56 -1.23 -21.58
N GLN A 173 6.70 -1.44 -22.24
CA GLN A 173 7.74 -0.44 -22.37
C GLN A 173 8.21 -0.36 -23.82
N TYR A 174 8.44 0.87 -24.28
CA TYR A 174 9.03 1.12 -25.60
C TYR A 174 10.24 2.02 -25.47
N THR A 175 11.41 1.48 -25.81
CA THR A 175 12.69 2.19 -25.75
C THR A 175 13.18 2.49 -27.16
N GLN A 176 13.38 3.77 -27.48
CA GLN A 176 13.84 4.25 -28.76
C GLN A 176 15.13 5.07 -28.60
N ARG A 177 16.10 4.80 -29.46
CA ARG A 177 17.27 5.65 -29.60
C ARG A 177 16.94 6.85 -30.49
N VAL A 178 16.97 8.04 -29.90
CA VAL A 178 16.63 9.29 -30.60
C VAL A 178 17.86 9.94 -31.21
N SER A 179 19.04 9.82 -30.56
CA SER A 179 20.31 10.37 -31.00
C SER A 179 21.46 9.39 -30.75
N LYS A 180 22.67 9.73 -31.12
CA LYS A 180 23.89 8.92 -30.82
C LYS A 180 24.07 8.70 -29.29
N LYS A 181 23.60 9.66 -28.48
CA LYS A 181 23.77 9.65 -27.02
C LYS A 181 22.45 9.61 -26.24
N ASP A 182 21.32 9.76 -26.93
CA ASP A 182 20.02 9.91 -26.30
C ASP A 182 19.10 8.69 -26.53
N TRP A 183 18.50 8.23 -25.45
CA TRP A 183 17.48 7.19 -25.44
C TRP A 183 16.24 7.73 -24.73
N VAL A 184 15.09 7.40 -25.26
CA VAL A 184 13.80 7.70 -24.66
C VAL A 184 13.06 6.39 -24.41
N THR A 185 12.55 6.21 -23.20
CA THR A 185 11.72 5.06 -22.84
C THR A 185 10.34 5.55 -22.41
N LEU A 186 9.31 4.99 -23.03
CA LEU A 186 7.91 5.14 -22.62
C LEU A 186 7.51 3.90 -21.88
N GLY A 187 6.89 4.06 -20.72
CA GLY A 187 6.35 2.98 -19.89
C GLY A 187 4.85 3.14 -19.69
N LEU A 188 4.11 2.03 -19.81
CA LEU A 188 2.70 1.96 -19.48
C LEU A 188 2.47 0.76 -18.56
N THR A 189 1.60 0.92 -17.57
CA THR A 189 1.17 -0.16 -16.68
C THR A 189 -0.35 -0.12 -16.53
N TYR A 190 -0.91 -1.30 -16.33
CA TYR A 190 -2.33 -1.48 -16.06
C TYR A 190 -2.56 -2.58 -15.02
N SER A 191 -3.29 -2.26 -13.97
CA SER A 191 -3.75 -3.23 -12.98
C SER A 191 -5.29 -3.22 -12.98
N PRO A 192 -5.94 -4.34 -13.28
CA PRO A 192 -7.39 -4.43 -13.28
C PRO A 192 -7.96 -4.33 -11.86
N LYS A 193 -9.15 -3.79 -11.77
CA LYS A 193 -9.99 -3.80 -10.57
C LYS A 193 -10.15 -5.23 -10.06
N HIS A 194 -10.00 -5.42 -8.76
CA HIS A 194 -10.17 -6.73 -8.14
C HIS A 194 -10.70 -6.62 -6.71
N ASN A 195 -11.75 -7.38 -6.42
CA ASN A 195 -12.27 -7.51 -5.07
C ASN A 195 -11.38 -8.49 -4.29
N LEU A 196 -10.85 -8.04 -3.14
CA LEU A 196 -9.96 -8.85 -2.31
C LEU A 196 -10.66 -9.93 -1.50
N GLY A 197 -12.01 -10.05 -1.60
CA GLY A 197 -12.79 -11.08 -0.93
C GLY A 197 -12.72 -11.03 0.61
N ALA A 198 -12.21 -9.94 1.17
CA ALA A 198 -12.06 -9.79 2.60
C ALA A 198 -13.39 -9.49 3.27
N SER A 199 -13.70 -10.22 4.34
CA SER A 199 -14.72 -9.82 5.29
C SER A 199 -14.07 -8.95 6.36
N ALA A 200 -14.67 -7.81 6.65
CA ALA A 200 -14.28 -6.97 7.77
C ALA A 200 -15.25 -7.18 8.92
N ASP A 201 -14.72 -7.53 10.07
CA ASP A 201 -15.50 -7.64 11.30
C ASP A 201 -15.34 -6.36 12.12
N MET A 202 -16.44 -5.79 12.53
CA MET A 202 -16.49 -4.68 13.47
C MET A 202 -17.07 -5.14 14.79
N TYR A 203 -16.33 -4.97 15.86
CA TYR A 203 -16.78 -5.18 17.23
C TYR A 203 -16.91 -3.83 17.90
N GLN A 204 -18.10 -3.52 18.38
CA GLN A 204 -18.37 -2.35 19.20
C GLN A 204 -18.58 -2.81 20.63
N VAL A 205 -17.71 -2.39 21.54
CA VAL A 205 -17.76 -2.70 22.95
C VAL A 205 -18.09 -1.42 23.72
N LYS A 206 -19.24 -1.42 24.38
CA LYS A 206 -19.67 -0.38 25.30
C LYS A 206 -19.40 -0.84 26.71
N THR A 207 -18.59 -0.10 27.45
CA THR A 207 -18.29 -0.38 28.86
C THR A 207 -19.12 0.54 29.73
N ASN A 208 -19.94 -0.05 30.60
CA ASN A 208 -20.70 0.70 31.57
C ASN A 208 -19.75 1.25 32.63
N ALA A 209 -19.79 2.56 32.83
CA ALA A 209 -18.88 3.25 33.73
C ALA A 209 -19.16 2.97 35.21
N MET A 210 -20.38 2.56 35.58
CA MET A 210 -20.79 2.35 36.96
C MET A 210 -20.45 0.95 37.49
N ASP A 211 -20.62 -0.09 36.69
CA ASP A 211 -20.46 -1.48 37.10
C ASP A 211 -19.43 -2.27 36.31
N GLY A 212 -18.84 -1.62 35.28
CA GLY A 212 -17.86 -2.24 34.41
C GLY A 212 -18.41 -3.31 33.45
N SER A 213 -19.73 -3.46 33.36
CA SER A 213 -20.36 -4.43 32.48
C SER A 213 -20.05 -4.08 31.00
N LEU A 214 -19.92 -5.12 30.19
CA LEU A 214 -19.61 -4.97 28.76
C LEU A 214 -20.84 -5.35 27.93
N ASP A 215 -21.22 -4.45 27.04
CA ASP A 215 -22.20 -4.72 26.00
C ASP A 215 -21.46 -4.75 24.64
N THR A 216 -21.50 -5.88 23.96
CA THR A 216 -20.74 -6.10 22.72
C THR A 216 -21.69 -6.35 21.57
N THR A 217 -21.57 -5.52 20.54
CA THR A 217 -22.27 -5.68 19.27
C THR A 217 -21.25 -5.96 18.17
N SER A 218 -21.54 -6.95 17.33
CA SER A 218 -20.68 -7.32 16.19
C SER A 218 -21.41 -7.10 14.87
N PHE A 219 -20.67 -6.61 13.90
CA PHE A 219 -21.13 -6.45 12.51
C PHE A 219 -20.07 -7.05 11.60
N SER A 220 -20.48 -7.74 10.56
CA SER A 220 -19.59 -8.22 9.51
C SER A 220 -19.95 -7.57 8.18
N ILE A 221 -18.94 -7.13 7.44
CA ILE A 221 -19.08 -6.49 6.16
C ILE A 221 -18.35 -7.34 5.14
N ASP A 222 -19.10 -7.95 4.24
CA ASP A 222 -18.52 -8.71 3.14
C ASP A 222 -17.94 -7.78 2.07
N LYS A 223 -16.88 -8.24 1.41
CA LYS A 223 -16.20 -7.49 0.32
C LYS A 223 -15.71 -6.11 0.75
N ALA A 224 -15.17 -5.99 1.95
CA ALA A 224 -14.76 -4.73 2.54
C ALA A 224 -13.60 -4.03 1.80
N PHE A 225 -12.80 -4.77 1.02
CA PHE A 225 -11.65 -4.24 0.30
C PHE A 225 -11.69 -4.58 -1.18
N GLU A 226 -11.48 -3.57 -1.98
CA GLU A 226 -11.40 -3.66 -3.43
C GLU A 226 -10.21 -2.85 -3.93
N LEU A 227 -9.49 -3.38 -4.90
CA LEU A 227 -8.46 -2.64 -5.62
C LEU A 227 -9.10 -1.96 -6.83
N PRO A 228 -8.86 -0.67 -7.06
CA PRO A 228 -9.38 0.04 -8.21
C PRO A 228 -8.65 -0.35 -9.49
N HIS A 229 -9.20 0.02 -10.65
CA HIS A 229 -8.41 0.07 -11.86
C HIS A 229 -7.28 1.09 -11.69
N MET A 230 -6.06 0.67 -12.01
CA MET A 230 -4.90 1.56 -11.99
C MET A 230 -4.25 1.59 -13.37
N VAL A 231 -3.96 2.79 -13.84
CA VAL A 231 -3.24 3.03 -15.09
C VAL A 231 -2.05 3.92 -14.77
N GLY A 232 -0.86 3.48 -15.18
CA GLY A 232 0.36 4.24 -15.05
C GLY A 232 0.98 4.56 -16.40
N ALA A 233 1.55 5.75 -16.54
CA ALA A 233 2.30 6.18 -17.70
C ALA A 233 3.60 6.88 -17.27
N GLY A 234 4.72 6.51 -17.87
CA GLY A 234 6.03 7.05 -17.57
C GLY A 234 6.82 7.42 -18.83
N LEU A 235 7.67 8.41 -18.69
CA LEU A 235 8.58 8.88 -19.74
C LEU A 235 9.97 9.11 -19.16
N MET A 236 10.97 8.40 -19.66
CA MET A 236 12.36 8.58 -19.28
C MET A 236 13.23 9.03 -20.46
N TRP A 237 14.03 10.04 -20.22
CA TRP A 237 15.11 10.45 -21.11
C TRP A 237 16.46 10.11 -20.47
N ASN A 238 17.30 9.40 -21.22
CA ASN A 238 18.64 9.01 -20.80
C ASN A 238 19.67 9.60 -21.78
N HIS A 239 20.54 10.47 -21.29
CA HIS A 239 21.62 11.10 -22.07
C HIS A 239 22.97 10.47 -21.70
N ALA A 240 23.56 9.73 -22.63
CA ALA A 240 24.91 9.16 -22.54
C ALA A 240 25.16 8.31 -21.25
N ALA A 241 24.12 7.76 -20.63
CA ALA A 241 24.14 7.11 -19.31
C ALA A 241 24.63 8.00 -18.14
N GLN A 242 24.82 9.30 -18.37
CA GLN A 242 25.24 10.28 -17.35
C GLN A 242 24.07 10.99 -16.70
N TRP A 243 23.03 11.28 -17.48
CA TRP A 243 21.82 11.95 -17.01
C TRP A 243 20.61 11.09 -17.33
N LYS A 244 19.80 10.85 -16.31
CA LYS A 244 18.51 10.17 -16.45
C LYS A 244 17.46 11.06 -15.81
N VAL A 245 16.45 11.44 -16.59
CA VAL A 245 15.32 12.24 -16.12
C VAL A 245 14.05 11.49 -16.47
N GLY A 246 13.25 11.17 -15.45
CA GLY A 246 12.00 10.43 -15.60
C GLY A 246 10.84 11.17 -14.97
N LEU A 247 9.65 10.96 -15.53
CA LEU A 247 8.37 11.44 -15.03
C LEU A 247 7.36 10.30 -15.09
N ASP A 248 6.78 9.98 -13.96
CA ASP A 248 5.71 8.99 -13.83
C ASP A 248 4.40 9.63 -13.38
N TYR A 249 3.31 9.16 -13.97
CA TYR A 249 1.95 9.51 -13.58
C TYR A 249 1.14 8.23 -13.38
N THR A 250 0.44 8.13 -12.27
CA THR A 250 -0.45 6.98 -11.98
C THR A 250 -1.84 7.49 -11.61
N LEU A 251 -2.84 6.97 -12.30
CA LEU A 251 -4.25 7.21 -12.05
C LEU A 251 -4.88 5.98 -11.39
N GLN A 252 -5.54 6.17 -10.26
CA GLN A 252 -6.34 5.17 -9.56
C GLN A 252 -7.81 5.57 -9.62
N MET A 253 -8.67 4.67 -10.09
CA MET A 253 -10.09 4.94 -10.32
C MET A 253 -10.92 4.42 -9.16
N TRP A 254 -11.16 5.27 -8.15
CA TRP A 254 -11.91 4.93 -6.93
C TRP A 254 -13.41 5.27 -7.00
N GLU A 255 -13.97 5.56 -8.18
CA GLU A 255 -15.33 6.09 -8.36
C GLU A 255 -16.45 5.23 -7.74
N ASP A 256 -16.25 3.92 -7.64
CA ASP A 256 -17.27 3.03 -7.04
C ASP A 256 -17.26 3.00 -5.51
N PHE A 257 -16.28 3.62 -4.86
CA PHE A 257 -16.14 3.56 -3.40
C PHE A 257 -17.13 4.51 -2.68
N GLU A 258 -17.48 5.62 -3.30
CA GLU A 258 -18.46 6.56 -2.73
C GLU A 258 -19.89 5.98 -2.66
N LYS A 259 -20.28 5.12 -3.60
CA LYS A 259 -21.57 4.45 -3.56
C LYS A 259 -21.74 3.52 -2.35
N LEU A 260 -20.70 2.79 -1.98
CA LEU A 260 -20.71 1.89 -0.80
C LEU A 260 -20.79 2.63 0.52
N VAL A 261 -20.27 3.85 0.61
CA VAL A 261 -20.36 4.70 1.82
C VAL A 261 -21.73 5.38 1.89
N ASN A 262 -22.29 5.82 0.79
CA ASN A 262 -23.58 6.50 0.75
C ASN A 262 -24.77 5.55 0.95
N ASP A 263 -24.78 4.36 0.35
CA ASP A 263 -25.82 3.34 0.59
C ASP A 263 -25.91 2.91 2.05
N ARG A 264 -24.79 2.96 2.80
CA ARG A 264 -24.79 2.63 4.23
C ARG A 264 -25.28 3.74 5.14
N SER A 265 -25.20 4.98 4.73
CA SER A 265 -25.72 6.12 5.51
C SER A 265 -27.26 6.19 5.44
N GLU A 266 -27.87 5.64 4.41
CA GLU A 266 -29.32 5.63 4.21
C GLU A 266 -30.03 4.47 4.93
N GLU A 267 -29.35 3.32 5.13
CA GLU A 267 -29.92 2.18 5.89
C GLU A 267 -30.04 2.43 7.41
N HIS A 268 -29.35 3.43 7.97
CA HIS A 268 -29.36 3.74 9.39
C HIS A 268 -30.30 4.88 9.80
N THR A 269 -31.07 5.44 8.86
CA THR A 269 -32.04 6.53 9.12
C THR A 269 -33.52 6.13 8.95
N SER A 270 -33.83 4.85 8.86
CA SER A 270 -35.22 4.35 8.85
C SER A 270 -35.57 3.55 10.11
#